data_1e3512b3306b168da6b27ccc4f6c26ef
#
_entry.id   1e3512b3306b168da6b27ccc4f6c26ef
#
_cell.length_a   1.000
_cell.length_b   1.000
_cell.length_c   1.000
_cell.angle_alpha   90.00
_cell.angle_beta   90.00
_cell.angle_gamma   90.00
#
_symmetry.space_group_name_H-M   'P 1'
#
loop_
_entity.id
_entity.type
_entity.pdbx_description
1 polymer ?
#
loop_
_entity_poly.entity_id
_entity_poly.type
_entity_poly.pdbx_seq_one_letter_code
_entity_poly.pdbx_strand_id
1 'polypeptide(L)'
;MKEILQFSAAWCQPCKMLSPRMEKLKSEGKINYRKIDVDQDQDLSIKYGVRNIPTLILLENGEVKNRLTGVQSEQQIIDFYNE
;
A
#
# COMPACT_ATOMS: atom_id res chain seq x y z
N MET A 1 -6.40 -14.79 -3.70
CA MET A 1 -5.07 -14.26 -3.44
C MET A 1 -5.19 -12.80 -3.00
N LYS A 2 -4.56 -12.46 -1.90
CA LYS A 2 -4.59 -11.09 -1.35
C LYS A 2 -3.28 -10.37 -1.60
N GLU A 3 -3.38 -9.09 -1.85
CA GLU A 3 -2.20 -8.24 -2.05
C GLU A 3 -2.57 -6.81 -1.67
N ILE A 4 -1.60 -6.09 -1.08
CA ILE A 4 -1.74 -4.66 -0.84
C ILE A 4 -0.95 -3.92 -1.93
N LEU A 5 -1.55 -2.92 -2.54
CA LEU A 5 -0.83 -1.97 -3.38
C LEU A 5 -0.48 -0.76 -2.53
N GLN A 6 0.80 -0.44 -2.43
CA GLN A 6 1.28 0.74 -1.72
C GLN A 6 1.64 1.81 -2.72
N PHE A 7 0.82 2.84 -2.82
CA PHE A 7 1.10 3.98 -3.70
C PHE A 7 1.98 4.97 -2.97
N SER A 8 3.11 5.33 -3.58
CA SER A 8 4.20 6.06 -2.95
C SER A 8 4.89 6.96 -3.97
N ALA A 9 5.79 7.81 -3.50
CA ALA A 9 6.66 8.62 -4.34
C ALA A 9 7.99 8.87 -3.63
N ALA A 10 9.05 9.06 -4.39
CA ALA A 10 10.38 9.27 -3.84
C ALA A 10 10.48 10.52 -2.98
N TRP A 11 9.68 11.56 -3.28
CA TRP A 11 9.68 12.83 -2.56
C TRP A 11 8.76 12.86 -1.34
N CYS A 12 8.03 11.79 -1.08
CA CYS A 12 7.00 11.75 -0.05
C CYS A 12 7.58 11.28 1.29
N GLN A 13 7.70 12.17 2.27
CA GLN A 13 8.24 11.82 3.59
C GLN A 13 7.38 10.81 4.35
N PRO A 14 6.05 10.97 4.43
CA PRO A 14 5.22 9.94 5.08
C PRO A 14 5.38 8.56 4.45
N CYS A 15 5.57 8.50 3.13
CA CYS A 15 5.81 7.24 2.44
C CYS A 15 7.10 6.57 2.89
N LYS A 16 8.13 7.37 3.17
CA LYS A 16 9.42 6.87 3.67
C LYS A 16 9.30 6.30 5.08
N MET A 17 8.34 6.76 5.86
CA MET A 17 8.04 6.20 7.17
C MET A 17 7.29 4.88 7.06
N LEU A 18 6.41 4.77 6.10
CA LEU A 18 5.57 3.58 5.92
C LEU A 18 6.33 2.41 5.28
N SER A 19 7.18 2.69 4.30
CA SER A 19 7.85 1.64 3.51
C SER A 19 8.63 0.64 4.35
N PRO A 20 9.43 1.02 5.37
CA PRO A 20 10.13 0.03 6.19
C PRO A 20 9.18 -0.90 6.93
N ARG A 21 8.02 -0.42 7.34
CA ARG A 21 7.01 -1.25 8.00
C ARG A 21 6.45 -2.29 7.06
N MET A 22 6.16 -1.89 5.82
CA MET A 22 5.66 -2.80 4.81
C MET A 22 6.68 -3.88 4.47
N GLU A 23 7.94 -3.49 4.29
CA GLU A 23 9.01 -4.43 3.99
C GLU A 23 9.24 -5.43 5.11
N LYS A 24 9.21 -4.96 6.36
CA LYS A 24 9.36 -5.82 7.52
C LYS A 24 8.25 -6.87 7.58
N LEU A 25 7.00 -6.43 7.43
CA LEU A 25 5.86 -7.33 7.50
C LEU A 25 5.87 -8.34 6.36
N LYS A 26 6.30 -7.93 5.18
CA LYS A 26 6.44 -8.84 4.06
C LYS A 26 7.53 -9.88 4.32
N SER A 27 8.67 -9.45 4.84
CA SER A 27 9.78 -10.37 5.14
C SER A 27 9.41 -11.36 6.22
N GLU A 28 8.50 -11.01 7.12
CA GLU A 28 7.99 -11.90 8.17
C GLU A 28 6.85 -12.79 7.68
N GLY A 29 6.46 -12.68 6.42
CA GLY A 29 5.40 -13.50 5.86
C GLY A 29 3.99 -13.09 6.30
N LYS A 30 3.82 -11.89 6.87
CA LYS A 30 2.54 -11.43 7.41
C LYS A 30 1.65 -10.77 6.38
N ILE A 31 2.25 -10.20 5.33
CA ILE A 31 1.51 -9.56 4.25
C ILE A 31 2.18 -9.87 2.91
N ASN A 32 1.41 -9.70 1.84
CA ASN A 32 1.93 -9.64 0.49
C ASN A 32 1.62 -8.25 -0.05
N TYR A 33 2.63 -7.54 -0.58
CA TYR A 33 2.39 -6.20 -1.10
C TYR A 33 3.30 -5.89 -2.26
N ARG A 34 2.90 -4.89 -3.01
CA ARG A 34 3.67 -4.36 -4.13
C ARG A 34 3.68 -2.84 -4.02
N LYS A 35 4.87 -2.25 -4.17
CA LYS A 35 5.03 -0.80 -4.11
C LYS A 35 4.91 -0.20 -5.50
N ILE A 36 4.11 0.85 -5.61
CA ILE A 36 3.87 1.54 -6.88
C ILE A 36 4.30 2.99 -6.73
N ASP A 37 5.21 3.43 -7.60
CA ASP A 37 5.65 4.81 -7.65
C ASP A 37 4.67 5.58 -8.54
N VAL A 38 3.97 6.55 -7.96
CA VAL A 38 2.92 7.29 -8.68
C VAL A 38 3.47 8.15 -9.82
N ASP A 39 4.75 8.53 -9.73
CA ASP A 39 5.39 9.32 -10.78
C ASP A 39 5.78 8.46 -11.97
N GLN A 40 6.10 7.19 -11.73
CA GLN A 40 6.48 6.27 -12.80
C GLN A 40 5.32 5.49 -13.36
N ASP A 41 4.27 5.28 -12.57
CA ASP A 41 3.10 4.51 -12.99
C ASP A 41 1.83 5.31 -12.77
N GLN A 42 1.66 6.35 -13.56
CA GLN A 42 0.52 7.25 -13.46
C GLN A 42 -0.79 6.54 -13.83
N ASP A 43 -0.73 5.59 -14.77
CA ASP A 43 -1.93 4.88 -15.22
C ASP A 43 -2.58 4.11 -14.07
N LEU A 44 -1.79 3.44 -13.23
CA LEU A 44 -2.32 2.73 -12.09
C LEU A 44 -2.89 3.69 -11.05
N SER A 45 -2.23 4.82 -10.82
CA SER A 45 -2.74 5.83 -9.89
C SER A 45 -4.12 6.33 -10.31
N ILE A 46 -4.29 6.57 -11.60
CA ILE A 46 -5.57 7.02 -12.17
C ILE A 46 -6.61 5.90 -12.05
N LYS A 47 -6.21 4.68 -12.43
CA LYS A 47 -7.12 3.52 -12.40
C LYS A 47 -7.73 3.31 -11.02
N TYR A 48 -6.92 3.46 -9.97
CA TYR A 48 -7.39 3.24 -8.60
C TYR A 48 -7.83 4.52 -7.89
N GLY A 49 -7.84 5.66 -8.61
CA GLY A 49 -8.31 6.92 -8.05
C GLY A 49 -7.47 7.43 -6.90
N VAL A 50 -6.17 7.20 -6.93
CA VAL A 50 -5.26 7.62 -5.86
C VAL A 50 -4.97 9.12 -6.00
N ARG A 51 -5.34 9.89 -4.97
CA ARG A 51 -5.11 11.33 -4.94
C ARG A 51 -4.12 11.75 -3.89
N ASN A 52 -4.01 10.98 -2.82
CA ASN A 52 -3.11 11.26 -1.71
C ASN A 52 -2.18 10.09 -1.53
N ILE A 53 -0.96 10.36 -1.08
CA ILE A 53 0.02 9.30 -0.77
C ILE A 53 0.56 9.52 0.64
N PRO A 54 0.91 8.44 1.35
CA PRO A 54 0.76 7.05 0.92
C PRO A 54 -0.70 6.59 0.95
N THR A 55 -1.07 5.73 0.01
CA THR A 55 -2.36 5.05 0.01
C THR A 55 -2.12 3.55 -0.12
N LEU A 56 -2.81 2.79 0.71
CA LEU A 56 -2.80 1.33 0.66
C LEU A 56 -4.14 0.86 0.09
N ILE A 57 -4.09 -0.01 -0.90
CA ILE A 57 -5.28 -0.61 -1.48
C ILE A 57 -5.19 -2.11 -1.33
N LEU A 58 -6.19 -2.71 -0.67
CA LEU A 58 -6.26 -4.15 -0.51
C LEU A 58 -6.99 -4.75 -1.70
N LEU A 59 -6.30 -5.63 -2.41
CA LEU A 59 -6.88 -6.41 -3.50
C LEU A 59 -7.08 -7.85 -3.07
N GLU A 60 -8.21 -8.41 -3.44
CA GLU A 60 -8.44 -9.85 -3.30
C GLU A 60 -8.92 -10.38 -4.64
N ASN A 61 -8.14 -11.28 -5.21
CA ASN A 61 -8.39 -11.84 -6.53
C ASN A 61 -8.56 -10.75 -7.60
N GLY A 62 -7.77 -9.68 -7.47
CA GLY A 62 -7.78 -8.57 -8.42
C GLY A 62 -8.83 -7.50 -8.16
N GLU A 63 -9.69 -7.67 -7.17
CA GLU A 63 -10.74 -6.72 -6.86
C GLU A 63 -10.41 -5.90 -5.61
N VAL A 64 -10.74 -4.61 -5.62
CA VAL A 64 -10.53 -3.71 -4.49
C VAL A 64 -11.50 -4.08 -3.36
N LYS A 65 -10.95 -4.42 -2.20
CA LYS A 65 -11.75 -4.67 -1.00
C LYS A 65 -11.84 -3.44 -0.12
N ASN A 66 -10.74 -2.72 0.03
CA ASN A 66 -10.70 -1.56 0.92
C ASN A 66 -9.47 -0.72 0.62
N ARG A 67 -9.44 0.48 1.18
CA ARG A 67 -8.28 1.37 1.07
C ARG A 67 -8.07 2.14 2.36
N LEU A 68 -6.81 2.47 2.64
CA LEU A 68 -6.40 3.33 3.74
C LEU A 68 -5.44 4.38 3.22
N THR A 69 -5.54 5.59 3.77
CA THR A 69 -4.66 6.70 3.42
C THR A 69 -3.83 7.10 4.63
N GLY A 70 -2.57 7.45 4.41
CA GLY A 70 -1.68 7.92 5.46
C GLY A 70 -0.82 6.82 6.06
N VAL A 71 0.02 7.19 7.03
CA VAL A 71 0.95 6.28 7.68
C VAL A 71 0.19 5.42 8.67
N GLN A 72 0.31 4.10 8.50
CA GLN A 72 -0.36 3.11 9.35
C GLN A 72 0.67 2.43 10.25
N SER A 73 0.24 2.04 11.44
CA SER A 73 1.05 1.20 12.32
C SER A 73 1.15 -0.22 11.75
N GLU A 74 2.12 -1.01 12.24
CA GLU A 74 2.23 -2.40 11.81
C GLU A 74 0.95 -3.18 12.07
N GLN A 75 0.34 -2.98 13.25
CA GLN A 75 -0.90 -3.69 13.58
C GLN A 75 -2.06 -3.27 12.67
N GLN A 76 -2.15 -1.99 12.34
CA GLN A 76 -3.18 -1.50 11.42
C GLN A 76 -3.01 -2.12 10.03
N ILE A 77 -1.78 -2.26 9.57
CA ILE A 77 -1.49 -2.89 8.29
C ILE A 77 -1.90 -4.37 8.29
N ILE A 78 -1.55 -5.08 9.36
CA ILE A 78 -1.92 -6.50 9.51
C ILE A 78 -3.43 -6.67 9.50
N ASP A 79 -4.14 -5.86 10.29
CA ASP A 79 -5.59 -5.92 10.38
C ASP A 79 -6.25 -5.62 9.04
N PHE A 80 -5.71 -4.63 8.34
CA PHE A 80 -6.19 -4.26 7.01
C PHE A 80 -6.01 -5.41 6.01
N TYR A 81 -4.84 -6.02 6.02
CA TYR A 81 -4.54 -7.13 5.11
C TYR A 81 -5.47 -8.32 5.36
N ASN A 82 -5.89 -8.53 6.60
CA ASN A 82 -6.69 -9.69 6.98
C ASN A 82 -8.21 -9.44 6.93
N GLU A 83 -8.62 -8.32 6.39
CA GLU A 83 -10.05 -8.03 6.23
C GLU A 83 -10.77 -9.01 5.29
#